data_e628a00d99a8daf417a63b7e010ee6e8
#
_entry.id   e628a00d99a8daf417a63b7e010ee6e8
#
_cell.length_a   1.000
_cell.length_b   1.000
_cell.length_c   1.000
_cell.angle_alpha   90.00
_cell.angle_beta   90.00
_cell.angle_gamma   90.00
#
_symmetry.space_group_name_H-M   'P 1'
#
loop_
_entity.id
_entity.type
_entity.pdbx_description
1 polymer ?
#
loop_
_entity_poly.entity_id
_entity_poly.type
_entity_poly.pdbx_seq_one_letter_code
_entity_poly.pdbx_strand_id
1 'polypeptide(L)'
;MKVPTMRVPGLRRWKADDLPGVTAVARIDRRTKRLTKRLKSGEIAIIDHVDVDRVSAEALVACGAAAVVNVAAGISGRYPNLGPQIVIESGVPFVDNASPELFERIRDGDVVRVHDGVIYRDDEVVGKGDVQTAETVDAAMAEARAGLSVQIEAFAANTMEYVRRERDLLIDGVGVPKIRTSLEGRHVLIVVRGYHYKEDLATLRPYIREYRPVLMGVDGGADALLEAGYLPDVIVGDFDSVSTKALTCGAELVVHAYRDGRAPGLERVRRLGRDAVVFPALGTSEDIAMLLADDKGADLIVAVGTHNTLVEFLDKGRSGMASTFLTRLRVGGKLIEAKGVSRLYRSRISNSSLLLLVITTLVTFGVALRISPVGQIWLEGLRDIWNAFIFWLVGLFS
;
A
#
# COMPACT_ATOMS: atom_id res chain seq x y z
N MET A 1 -45.27 -21.33 -59.61
CA MET A 1 -45.86 -20.81 -58.39
C MET A 1 -44.73 -20.53 -57.41
N LYS A 2 -44.35 -19.25 -57.28
CA LYS A 2 -43.29 -18.80 -56.33
C LYS A 2 -43.99 -18.40 -55.04
N VAL A 3 -43.61 -19.01 -53.91
CA VAL A 3 -44.09 -18.68 -52.59
C VAL A 3 -43.41 -17.38 -52.13
N PRO A 4 -44.10 -16.35 -51.62
CA PRO A 4 -43.46 -15.14 -51.14
C PRO A 4 -42.92 -15.37 -49.74
N THR A 5 -41.63 -15.11 -49.57
CA THR A 5 -40.97 -15.03 -48.27
C THR A 5 -41.42 -13.77 -47.55
N MET A 6 -42.17 -13.93 -46.46
CA MET A 6 -42.49 -12.86 -45.52
C MET A 6 -41.22 -12.37 -44.83
N ARG A 7 -40.79 -11.16 -45.08
CA ARG A 7 -39.77 -10.46 -44.27
C ARG A 7 -40.45 -9.95 -43.00
N VAL A 8 -40.11 -10.50 -41.86
CA VAL A 8 -40.46 -9.97 -40.57
C VAL A 8 -39.64 -8.70 -40.34
N PRO A 9 -40.24 -7.52 -40.00
CA PRO A 9 -39.47 -6.29 -39.75
C PRO A 9 -38.66 -6.43 -38.47
N GLY A 10 -37.37 -6.21 -38.63
CA GLY A 10 -36.30 -5.94 -37.70
C GLY A 10 -36.58 -5.91 -36.19
N LEU A 11 -36.25 -6.99 -35.53
CA LEU A 11 -35.71 -6.90 -34.18
C LEU A 11 -34.41 -6.08 -34.27
N ARG A 12 -34.47 -4.79 -33.90
CA ARG A 12 -33.25 -4.01 -33.62
C ARG A 12 -32.47 -4.78 -32.54
N ARG A 13 -31.38 -5.40 -32.92
CA ARG A 13 -30.33 -5.78 -31.93
C ARG A 13 -29.87 -4.46 -31.32
N TRP A 14 -30.29 -4.20 -30.09
CA TRP A 14 -29.70 -3.10 -29.29
C TRP A 14 -28.19 -3.32 -29.28
N LYS A 15 -27.44 -2.31 -29.64
CA LYS A 15 -25.99 -2.33 -29.43
C LYS A 15 -25.78 -2.37 -27.92
N ALA A 16 -24.77 -3.09 -27.46
CA ALA A 16 -24.43 -3.22 -26.03
C ALA A 16 -24.28 -1.85 -25.32
N ASP A 17 -24.00 -0.79 -26.07
CA ASP A 17 -23.89 0.59 -25.59
C ASP A 17 -25.23 1.29 -25.28
N ASP A 18 -26.38 0.71 -25.64
CA ASP A 18 -27.71 1.32 -25.45
C ASP A 18 -28.43 0.79 -24.21
N LEU A 19 -27.85 -0.21 -23.49
CA LEU A 19 -28.49 -0.79 -22.30
C LEU A 19 -28.04 -0.05 -21.03
N PRO A 20 -28.96 0.19 -20.07
CA PRO A 20 -28.58 0.85 -18.81
C PRO A 20 -27.64 -0.01 -17.96
N GLY A 21 -26.78 0.65 -17.20
CA GLY A 21 -25.80 0.01 -16.31
C GLY A 21 -24.37 0.09 -16.81
N VAL A 22 -23.47 -0.61 -16.15
CA VAL A 22 -22.04 -0.67 -16.47
C VAL A 22 -21.75 -1.97 -17.21
N THR A 23 -21.31 -1.86 -18.47
CA THR A 23 -20.89 -3.02 -19.28
C THR A 23 -19.37 -2.96 -19.47
N ALA A 24 -18.67 -3.97 -18.98
CA ALA A 24 -17.21 -4.03 -19.09
C ALA A 24 -16.67 -5.46 -18.90
N VAL A 25 -15.38 -5.62 -19.14
CA VAL A 25 -14.66 -6.88 -18.88
C VAL A 25 -14.60 -7.15 -17.38
N ALA A 26 -14.99 -8.34 -16.96
CA ALA A 26 -14.92 -8.77 -15.57
C ALA A 26 -13.53 -9.35 -15.23
N ARG A 27 -13.02 -8.95 -14.09
CA ARG A 27 -11.91 -9.62 -13.40
C ARG A 27 -12.44 -10.25 -12.13
N ILE A 28 -12.15 -11.52 -11.95
CA ILE A 28 -12.73 -12.32 -10.87
C ILE A 28 -11.63 -12.99 -10.05
N ASP A 29 -11.62 -12.76 -8.74
CA ASP A 29 -10.74 -13.44 -7.79
C ASP A 29 -11.33 -13.34 -6.37
N ARG A 30 -11.33 -14.46 -5.64
CA ARG A 30 -11.77 -14.45 -4.23
C ARG A 30 -10.88 -13.58 -3.34
N ARG A 31 -9.63 -13.33 -3.74
CA ARG A 31 -8.67 -12.50 -3.00
C ARG A 31 -8.52 -11.13 -3.68
N THR A 32 -9.12 -10.11 -3.12
CA THR A 32 -9.06 -8.72 -3.62
C THR A 32 -7.63 -8.25 -3.92
N LYS A 33 -6.67 -8.57 -3.03
CA LYS A 33 -5.25 -8.24 -3.21
C LYS A 33 -4.61 -8.88 -4.46
N ARG A 34 -5.09 -10.03 -4.91
CA ARG A 34 -4.64 -10.66 -6.16
C ARG A 34 -5.31 -10.00 -7.37
N LEU A 35 -6.60 -9.71 -7.24
CA LEU A 35 -7.36 -9.08 -8.29
C LEU A 35 -6.81 -7.69 -8.63
N THR A 36 -6.55 -6.84 -7.65
CA THR A 36 -6.05 -5.47 -7.87
C THR A 36 -4.69 -5.39 -8.56
N LYS A 37 -3.87 -6.47 -8.51
CA LYS A 37 -2.60 -6.52 -9.26
C LYS A 37 -2.77 -6.65 -10.77
N ARG A 38 -3.94 -7.05 -11.26
CA ARG A 38 -4.24 -7.33 -12.68
C ARG A 38 -5.46 -6.60 -13.21
N LEU A 39 -6.24 -5.96 -12.33
CA LEU A 39 -7.38 -5.12 -12.69
C LEU A 39 -6.91 -3.88 -13.44
N LYS A 40 -7.54 -3.60 -14.57
CA LYS A 40 -7.28 -2.41 -15.39
C LYS A 40 -8.41 -1.40 -15.24
N SER A 41 -8.10 -0.14 -15.51
CA SER A 41 -9.11 0.92 -15.52
C SER A 41 -10.25 0.61 -16.49
N GLY A 42 -11.48 0.80 -16.02
CA GLY A 42 -12.70 0.51 -16.78
C GLY A 42 -13.15 -0.96 -16.73
N GLU A 43 -12.49 -1.85 -16.00
CA GLU A 43 -12.91 -3.24 -15.79
C GLU A 43 -13.79 -3.37 -14.55
N ILE A 44 -14.68 -4.39 -14.51
CA ILE A 44 -15.52 -4.73 -13.36
C ILE A 44 -14.77 -5.71 -12.46
N ALA A 45 -14.70 -5.38 -11.16
CA ALA A 45 -14.09 -6.24 -10.14
C ALA A 45 -15.14 -7.13 -9.49
N ILE A 46 -14.96 -8.47 -9.54
CA ILE A 46 -15.80 -9.44 -8.83
C ILE A 46 -14.94 -10.09 -7.74
N ILE A 47 -15.33 -9.89 -6.47
CA ILE A 47 -14.58 -10.31 -5.29
C ILE A 47 -15.44 -11.14 -4.33
N ASP A 48 -14.78 -11.78 -3.37
CA ASP A 48 -15.41 -12.49 -2.24
C ASP A 48 -14.70 -12.03 -0.96
N HIS A 49 -15.15 -10.88 -0.43
CA HIS A 49 -14.46 -10.18 0.65
C HIS A 49 -15.43 -9.80 1.77
N VAL A 50 -15.40 -10.56 2.86
CA VAL A 50 -16.18 -10.22 4.06
C VAL A 50 -15.54 -9.01 4.72
N ASP A 51 -16.36 -8.01 5.09
CA ASP A 51 -15.90 -6.79 5.73
C ASP A 51 -14.80 -6.09 4.90
N VAL A 52 -15.18 -5.61 3.70
CA VAL A 52 -14.25 -4.97 2.77
C VAL A 52 -13.47 -3.87 3.46
N ASP A 53 -12.17 -4.11 3.65
CA ASP A 53 -11.30 -3.17 4.33
C ASP A 53 -11.01 -1.94 3.46
N ARG A 54 -10.58 -0.88 4.13
CA ARG A 54 -10.24 0.38 3.49
C ARG A 54 -9.13 0.20 2.45
N VAL A 55 -8.06 -0.61 2.74
CA VAL A 55 -6.93 -0.81 1.82
C VAL A 55 -7.39 -1.44 0.51
N SER A 56 -8.24 -2.44 0.61
CA SER A 56 -8.82 -3.13 -0.54
C SER A 56 -9.71 -2.19 -1.36
N ALA A 57 -10.54 -1.37 -0.69
CA ALA A 57 -11.40 -0.40 -1.35
C ALA A 57 -10.60 0.69 -2.09
N GLU A 58 -9.62 1.31 -1.42
CA GLU A 58 -8.75 2.29 -2.05
C GLU A 58 -7.95 1.71 -3.23
N ALA A 59 -7.51 0.44 -3.11
CA ALA A 59 -6.83 -0.23 -4.21
C ALA A 59 -7.74 -0.48 -5.42
N LEU A 60 -9.01 -0.86 -5.21
CA LEU A 60 -10.01 -1.02 -6.27
C LEU A 60 -10.30 0.30 -6.97
N VAL A 61 -10.50 1.37 -6.19
CA VAL A 61 -10.73 2.73 -6.71
C VAL A 61 -9.50 3.23 -7.48
N ALA A 62 -8.29 3.05 -6.93
CA ALA A 62 -7.05 3.47 -7.58
C ALA A 62 -6.77 2.72 -8.89
N CYS A 63 -7.23 1.47 -9.03
CA CYS A 63 -7.19 0.73 -10.29
C CYS A 63 -8.21 1.25 -11.32
N GLY A 64 -9.14 2.13 -10.94
CA GLY A 64 -10.19 2.64 -11.82
C GLY A 64 -11.24 1.60 -12.15
N ALA A 65 -11.67 0.79 -11.18
CA ALA A 65 -12.76 -0.17 -11.36
C ALA A 65 -14.02 0.53 -11.86
N ALA A 66 -14.66 0.00 -12.89
CA ALA A 66 -15.93 0.53 -13.43
C ALA A 66 -17.13 0.18 -12.55
N ALA A 67 -17.10 -0.96 -11.88
CA ALA A 67 -18.03 -1.39 -10.83
C ALA A 67 -17.33 -2.45 -9.95
N VAL A 68 -17.82 -2.61 -8.73
CA VAL A 68 -17.40 -3.68 -7.82
C VAL A 68 -18.59 -4.55 -7.48
N VAL A 69 -18.44 -5.86 -7.63
CA VAL A 69 -19.42 -6.87 -7.23
C VAL A 69 -18.78 -7.74 -6.16
N ASN A 70 -19.32 -7.73 -4.96
CA ASN A 70 -18.83 -8.50 -3.83
C ASN A 70 -19.83 -9.62 -3.49
N VAL A 71 -19.34 -10.84 -3.43
CA VAL A 71 -20.17 -12.02 -3.11
C VAL A 71 -20.45 -12.12 -1.62
N ALA A 72 -19.48 -11.78 -0.78
CA ALA A 72 -19.64 -11.75 0.67
C ALA A 72 -20.32 -10.46 1.14
N ALA A 73 -20.62 -10.36 2.45
CA ALA A 73 -21.10 -9.13 3.06
C ALA A 73 -19.94 -8.12 3.22
N GLY A 74 -19.99 -7.02 2.50
CA GLY A 74 -19.00 -5.95 2.57
C GLY A 74 -19.01 -5.21 3.90
N ILE A 75 -20.16 -5.22 4.62
CA ILE A 75 -20.31 -4.84 6.03
C ILE A 75 -21.10 -5.94 6.72
N SER A 76 -20.42 -6.74 7.56
CA SER A 76 -21.06 -7.89 8.24
C SER A 76 -21.79 -7.51 9.53
N GLY A 77 -21.76 -6.25 9.96
CA GLY A 77 -22.31 -5.78 11.23
C GLY A 77 -21.42 -6.07 12.44
N ARG A 78 -20.27 -6.70 12.27
CA ARG A 78 -19.33 -7.00 13.39
C ARG A 78 -18.64 -5.75 13.90
N TYR A 79 -18.25 -4.87 13.02
CA TYR A 79 -17.60 -3.59 13.29
C TYR A 79 -17.78 -2.65 12.12
N PRO A 80 -17.70 -1.33 12.33
CA PRO A 80 -17.79 -0.37 11.25
C PRO A 80 -16.51 -0.40 10.38
N ASN A 81 -16.64 -0.83 9.14
CA ASN A 81 -15.55 -0.82 8.15
C ASN A 81 -15.82 0.19 7.05
N LEU A 82 -14.78 0.89 6.59
CA LEU A 82 -14.91 2.04 5.67
C LEU A 82 -14.87 1.66 4.19
N GLY A 83 -14.61 0.40 3.86
CA GLY A 83 -14.39 0.00 2.47
C GLY A 83 -15.57 0.30 1.55
N PRO A 84 -16.80 -0.15 1.83
CA PRO A 84 -17.96 0.13 1.00
C PRO A 84 -18.24 1.63 0.83
N GLN A 85 -18.09 2.41 1.91
CA GLN A 85 -18.24 3.87 1.86
C GLN A 85 -17.25 4.51 0.87
N ILE A 86 -15.97 4.12 0.90
CA ILE A 86 -14.92 4.64 0.02
C ILE A 86 -15.24 4.34 -1.44
N VAL A 87 -15.70 3.12 -1.75
CA VAL A 87 -16.07 2.74 -3.11
C VAL A 87 -17.21 3.62 -3.63
N ILE A 88 -18.26 3.79 -2.84
CA ILE A 88 -19.44 4.57 -3.22
C ILE A 88 -19.14 6.06 -3.34
N GLU A 89 -18.43 6.65 -2.37
CA GLU A 89 -18.02 8.06 -2.40
C GLU A 89 -17.12 8.39 -3.60
N SER A 90 -16.42 7.38 -4.14
CA SER A 90 -15.63 7.51 -5.37
C SER A 90 -16.47 7.43 -6.65
N GLY A 91 -17.78 7.27 -6.53
CA GLY A 91 -18.69 7.16 -7.68
C GLY A 91 -18.66 5.80 -8.37
N VAL A 92 -18.04 4.78 -7.77
CA VAL A 92 -17.99 3.42 -8.31
C VAL A 92 -19.20 2.63 -7.83
N PRO A 93 -20.06 2.10 -8.74
CA PRO A 93 -21.18 1.24 -8.37
C PRO A 93 -20.70 0.03 -7.56
N PHE A 94 -21.37 -0.22 -6.43
CA PHE A 94 -21.04 -1.33 -5.54
C PHE A 94 -22.27 -2.21 -5.33
N VAL A 95 -22.14 -3.48 -5.72
CA VAL A 95 -23.17 -4.53 -5.51
C VAL A 95 -22.61 -5.52 -4.51
N ASP A 96 -23.30 -5.69 -3.41
CA ASP A 96 -22.89 -6.52 -2.27
C ASP A 96 -23.76 -7.75 -2.10
N ASN A 97 -23.38 -8.72 -1.28
CA ASN A 97 -24.11 -9.97 -1.09
C ASN A 97 -24.52 -10.65 -2.41
N ALA A 98 -23.65 -10.59 -3.40
CA ALA A 98 -23.95 -11.13 -4.71
C ALA A 98 -23.97 -12.67 -4.70
N SER A 99 -24.72 -13.26 -5.67
CA SER A 99 -24.85 -14.71 -5.79
C SER A 99 -23.49 -15.44 -5.82
N PRO A 100 -23.24 -16.42 -4.95
CA PRO A 100 -21.97 -17.17 -4.91
C PRO A 100 -21.63 -17.88 -6.21
N GLU A 101 -22.65 -18.24 -6.99
CA GLU A 101 -22.53 -18.93 -8.29
C GLU A 101 -21.80 -18.07 -9.34
N LEU A 102 -21.61 -16.78 -9.09
CA LEU A 102 -20.85 -15.90 -9.99
C LEU A 102 -19.42 -16.45 -10.25
N PHE A 103 -18.79 -17.06 -9.23
CA PHE A 103 -17.47 -17.66 -9.39
C PHE A 103 -17.44 -18.93 -10.25
N GLU A 104 -18.59 -19.53 -10.51
CA GLU A 104 -18.75 -20.71 -11.38
C GLU A 104 -19.21 -20.28 -12.78
N ARG A 105 -20.05 -19.23 -12.87
CA ARG A 105 -20.71 -18.81 -14.09
C ARG A 105 -19.95 -17.75 -14.89
N ILE A 106 -19.05 -17.00 -14.25
CA ILE A 106 -18.23 -15.96 -14.89
C ILE A 106 -16.76 -16.39 -14.88
N ARG A 107 -16.11 -16.25 -16.03
CA ARG A 107 -14.64 -16.45 -16.16
C ARG A 107 -13.92 -15.11 -16.21
N ASP A 108 -12.68 -15.13 -15.80
CA ASP A 108 -11.82 -13.94 -15.89
C ASP A 108 -11.68 -13.50 -17.36
N GLY A 109 -12.10 -12.27 -17.65
CA GLY A 109 -12.11 -11.72 -19.00
C GLY A 109 -13.44 -11.75 -19.72
N ASP A 110 -14.49 -12.37 -19.14
CA ASP A 110 -15.84 -12.30 -19.72
C ASP A 110 -16.34 -10.84 -19.70
N VAL A 111 -17.15 -10.47 -20.69
CA VAL A 111 -17.86 -9.20 -20.69
C VAL A 111 -19.17 -9.37 -19.92
N VAL A 112 -19.36 -8.54 -18.89
CA VAL A 112 -20.56 -8.56 -18.05
C VAL A 112 -21.17 -7.18 -17.97
N ARG A 113 -22.48 -7.13 -17.73
CA ARG A 113 -23.22 -5.90 -17.46
C ARG A 113 -23.80 -5.95 -16.05
N VAL A 114 -23.58 -4.89 -15.30
CA VAL A 114 -24.10 -4.70 -13.93
C VAL A 114 -25.13 -3.58 -13.97
N HIS A 115 -26.36 -3.86 -13.59
CA HIS A 115 -27.45 -2.89 -13.54
C HIS A 115 -28.44 -3.25 -12.43
N ASP A 116 -28.74 -2.31 -11.55
CA ASP A 116 -29.69 -2.44 -10.42
C ASP A 116 -29.52 -3.75 -9.63
N GLY A 117 -28.27 -4.07 -9.28
CA GLY A 117 -27.94 -5.27 -8.51
C GLY A 117 -27.99 -6.57 -9.29
N VAL A 118 -28.35 -6.53 -10.58
CA VAL A 118 -28.38 -7.70 -11.45
C VAL A 118 -27.14 -7.75 -12.33
N ILE A 119 -26.53 -8.93 -12.38
CA ILE A 119 -25.33 -9.20 -13.18
C ILE A 119 -25.75 -10.06 -14.39
N TYR A 120 -25.43 -9.56 -15.59
CA TYR A 120 -25.75 -10.20 -16.86
C TYR A 120 -24.47 -10.60 -17.59
N ARG A 121 -24.52 -11.74 -18.30
CA ARG A 121 -23.55 -12.16 -19.31
C ARG A 121 -24.33 -12.57 -20.55
N ASP A 122 -24.01 -12.01 -21.71
CA ASP A 122 -24.73 -12.28 -22.97
C ASP A 122 -26.26 -12.13 -22.85
N ASP A 123 -26.71 -11.10 -22.11
CA ASP A 123 -28.12 -10.82 -21.76
C ASP A 123 -28.81 -11.87 -20.85
N GLU A 124 -28.10 -12.91 -20.42
CA GLU A 124 -28.58 -13.87 -19.42
C GLU A 124 -28.23 -13.36 -18.00
N VAL A 125 -29.17 -13.48 -17.05
CA VAL A 125 -28.93 -13.20 -15.64
C VAL A 125 -28.05 -14.29 -15.06
N VAL A 126 -26.84 -13.91 -14.64
CA VAL A 126 -25.87 -14.84 -14.04
C VAL A 126 -25.79 -14.71 -12.52
N GLY A 127 -26.28 -13.59 -11.97
CA GLY A 127 -26.31 -13.37 -10.52
C GLY A 127 -27.09 -12.12 -10.15
N LYS A 128 -27.38 -11.98 -8.86
CA LYS A 128 -28.01 -10.80 -8.25
C LYS A 128 -27.32 -10.47 -6.94
N GLY A 129 -27.39 -9.23 -6.52
CA GLY A 129 -26.90 -8.76 -5.24
C GLY A 129 -27.58 -7.46 -4.83
N ASP A 130 -27.20 -6.92 -3.69
CA ASP A 130 -27.75 -5.72 -3.09
C ASP A 130 -26.97 -4.49 -3.58
N VAL A 131 -27.66 -3.56 -4.23
CA VAL A 131 -27.07 -2.28 -4.61
C VAL A 131 -26.81 -1.48 -3.35
N GLN A 132 -25.57 -1.10 -3.14
CA GLN A 132 -25.20 -0.25 -2.01
C GLN A 132 -25.27 1.23 -2.40
N THR A 133 -25.91 2.00 -1.53
CA THR A 133 -25.99 3.46 -1.59
C THR A 133 -25.36 4.06 -0.33
N ALA A 134 -25.18 5.38 -0.29
CA ALA A 134 -24.70 6.05 0.91
C ALA A 134 -25.62 5.76 2.11
N GLU A 135 -26.94 5.77 1.89
CA GLU A 135 -27.94 5.54 2.95
C GLU A 135 -27.87 4.10 3.49
N THR A 136 -27.74 3.08 2.61
CA THR A 136 -27.65 1.67 3.04
C THR A 136 -26.35 1.41 3.81
N VAL A 137 -25.26 2.00 3.36
CA VAL A 137 -23.95 1.89 4.03
C VAL A 137 -23.97 2.60 5.37
N ASP A 138 -24.54 3.81 5.46
CA ASP A 138 -24.65 4.54 6.73
C ASP A 138 -25.52 3.78 7.76
N ALA A 139 -26.62 3.16 7.33
CA ALA A 139 -27.46 2.34 8.18
C ALA A 139 -26.71 1.11 8.69
N ALA A 140 -26.02 0.38 7.81
CA ALA A 140 -25.19 -0.78 8.19
C ALA A 140 -24.04 -0.39 9.11
N MET A 141 -23.43 0.78 8.91
CA MET A 141 -22.38 1.32 9.79
C MET A 141 -22.91 1.69 11.18
N ALA A 142 -24.14 2.23 11.26
CA ALA A 142 -24.77 2.54 12.55
C ALA A 142 -25.06 1.25 13.35
N GLU A 143 -25.55 0.21 12.70
CA GLU A 143 -25.75 -1.12 13.30
C GLU A 143 -24.42 -1.73 13.76
N ALA A 144 -23.38 -1.67 12.92
CA ALA A 144 -22.05 -2.17 13.25
C ALA A 144 -21.42 -1.43 14.46
N ARG A 145 -21.68 -0.12 14.60
CA ARG A 145 -21.25 0.65 15.80
C ARG A 145 -21.95 0.17 17.07
N ALA A 146 -23.21 -0.21 17.02
CA ALA A 146 -23.91 -0.76 18.18
C ALA A 146 -23.30 -2.11 18.64
N GLY A 147 -22.78 -2.92 17.70
CA GLY A 147 -22.07 -4.16 18.00
C GLY A 147 -20.64 -3.96 18.54
N LEU A 148 -20.10 -2.75 18.55
CA LEU A 148 -18.71 -2.47 18.88
C LEU A 148 -18.35 -2.82 20.33
N SER A 149 -19.27 -2.70 21.29
CA SER A 149 -19.02 -3.06 22.68
C SER A 149 -18.63 -4.53 22.85
N VAL A 150 -19.31 -5.42 22.15
CA VAL A 150 -19.01 -6.86 22.15
C VAL A 150 -17.62 -7.13 21.55
N GLN A 151 -17.23 -6.36 20.54
CA GLN A 151 -15.91 -6.48 19.95
C GLN A 151 -14.80 -5.99 20.90
N ILE A 152 -15.07 -4.93 21.67
CA ILE A 152 -14.12 -4.42 22.69
C ILE A 152 -13.93 -5.44 23.82
N GLU A 153 -15.00 -6.07 24.29
CA GLU A 153 -14.90 -7.15 25.29
C GLU A 153 -14.09 -8.33 24.76
N ALA A 154 -14.36 -8.74 23.52
CA ALA A 154 -13.58 -9.79 22.86
C ALA A 154 -12.11 -9.40 22.67
N PHE A 155 -11.84 -8.13 22.36
CA PHE A 155 -10.48 -7.60 22.29
C PHE A 155 -9.77 -7.67 23.66
N ALA A 156 -10.43 -7.28 24.73
CA ALA A 156 -9.86 -7.35 26.08
C ALA A 156 -9.52 -8.80 26.46
N ALA A 157 -10.44 -9.75 26.21
CA ALA A 157 -10.20 -11.17 26.46
C ALA A 157 -9.02 -11.72 25.64
N ASN A 158 -8.95 -11.40 24.34
CA ASN A 158 -7.85 -11.81 23.47
C ASN A 158 -6.52 -11.18 23.87
N THR A 159 -6.54 -9.93 24.37
CA THR A 159 -5.33 -9.24 24.86
C THR A 159 -4.77 -9.95 26.09
N MET A 160 -5.63 -10.33 27.03
CA MET A 160 -5.20 -11.10 28.21
C MET A 160 -4.65 -12.48 27.83
N GLU A 161 -5.26 -13.15 26.87
CA GLU A 161 -4.77 -14.43 26.37
C GLU A 161 -3.41 -14.28 25.67
N TYR A 162 -3.25 -13.22 24.84
CA TYR A 162 -1.98 -12.93 24.19
C TYR A 162 -0.87 -12.64 25.21
N VAL A 163 -1.15 -11.83 26.25
CA VAL A 163 -0.20 -11.57 27.34
C VAL A 163 0.23 -12.86 28.01
N ARG A 164 -0.71 -13.77 28.31
CA ARG A 164 -0.37 -15.07 28.94
C ARG A 164 0.55 -15.92 28.07
N ARG A 165 0.33 -15.90 26.74
CA ARG A 165 1.08 -16.75 25.81
C ARG A 165 2.45 -16.18 25.41
N GLU A 166 2.55 -14.87 25.29
CA GLU A 166 3.73 -14.17 24.77
C GLU A 166 4.42 -13.29 25.82
N ARG A 167 4.14 -13.55 27.12
CA ARG A 167 4.68 -12.76 28.22
C ARG A 167 6.20 -12.63 28.14
N ASP A 168 6.89 -13.75 27.97
CA ASP A 168 8.34 -13.79 27.99
C ASP A 168 8.94 -13.05 26.79
N LEU A 169 8.32 -13.15 25.61
CA LEU A 169 8.71 -12.37 24.44
C LEU A 169 8.44 -10.87 24.65
N LEU A 170 7.26 -10.53 25.18
CA LEU A 170 6.85 -9.13 25.35
C LEU A 170 7.61 -8.39 26.45
N ILE A 171 7.98 -9.07 27.52
CA ILE A 171 8.64 -8.44 28.68
C ILE A 171 10.15 -8.58 28.57
N ASP A 172 10.63 -9.80 28.34
CA ASP A 172 12.03 -10.16 28.46
C ASP A 172 12.74 -10.39 27.12
N GLY A 173 12.03 -10.29 25.98
CA GLY A 173 12.58 -10.54 24.64
C GLY A 173 12.98 -12.00 24.41
N VAL A 174 12.51 -12.92 25.24
CA VAL A 174 12.85 -14.35 25.10
C VAL A 174 12.27 -14.89 23.80
N GLY A 175 13.13 -15.51 22.99
CA GLY A 175 12.75 -16.06 21.70
C GLY A 175 13.06 -15.16 20.51
N VAL A 176 13.49 -13.91 20.72
CA VAL A 176 13.95 -13.04 19.63
C VAL A 176 15.25 -13.61 19.04
N PRO A 177 15.29 -13.94 17.74
CA PRO A 177 16.44 -14.58 17.13
C PRO A 177 17.65 -13.64 17.03
N LYS A 178 18.84 -14.23 16.91
CA LYS A 178 20.04 -13.49 16.55
C LYS A 178 20.03 -13.20 15.06
N ILE A 179 20.34 -11.96 14.71
CA ILE A 179 20.50 -11.51 13.33
C ILE A 179 21.94 -10.98 13.13
N ARG A 180 22.38 -10.93 11.88
CA ARG A 180 23.73 -10.43 11.51
C ARG A 180 23.76 -8.91 11.44
N THR A 181 22.65 -8.32 11.01
CA THR A 181 22.51 -6.87 10.86
C THR A 181 22.50 -6.22 12.24
N SER A 182 23.47 -5.34 12.52
CA SER A 182 23.52 -4.61 13.79
C SER A 182 22.48 -3.51 13.82
N LEU A 183 21.63 -3.53 14.85
CA LEU A 183 20.62 -2.52 15.11
C LEU A 183 20.93 -1.64 16.32
N GLU A 184 21.90 -2.07 17.13
CA GLU A 184 22.27 -1.43 18.40
C GLU A 184 22.70 0.03 18.20
N GLY A 185 22.07 0.95 18.94
CA GLY A 185 22.33 2.39 18.88
C GLY A 185 21.96 3.04 17.53
N ARG A 186 21.26 2.33 16.65
CA ARG A 186 20.87 2.84 15.33
C ARG A 186 19.39 3.17 15.23
N HIS A 187 19.06 4.08 14.33
CA HIS A 187 17.70 4.26 13.88
C HIS A 187 17.29 3.10 12.96
N VAL A 188 16.08 2.61 13.11
CA VAL A 188 15.49 1.57 12.23
C VAL A 188 14.24 2.16 11.56
N LEU A 189 14.19 2.13 10.24
CA LEU A 189 13.02 2.51 9.46
C LEU A 189 12.28 1.26 9.01
N ILE A 190 11.13 1.01 9.63
CA ILE A 190 10.25 -0.11 9.31
C ILE A 190 9.22 0.35 8.28
N VAL A 191 9.17 -0.33 7.12
CA VAL A 191 8.24 -0.01 6.03
C VAL A 191 7.26 -1.14 5.83
N VAL A 192 5.96 -0.81 5.92
CA VAL A 192 4.82 -1.69 5.65
C VAL A 192 4.03 -1.10 4.48
N ARG A 193 3.38 -1.91 3.66
CA ARG A 193 2.46 -1.45 2.61
C ARG A 193 1.07 -1.17 3.18
N GLY A 194 0.95 -0.14 3.99
CA GLY A 194 -0.34 0.38 4.47
C GLY A 194 -0.71 1.71 3.79
N TYR A 195 -1.46 2.54 4.51
CA TYR A 195 -1.93 3.83 3.99
C TYR A 195 -0.81 4.81 3.72
N HIS A 196 -0.88 5.55 2.61
CA HIS A 196 -0.01 6.68 2.27
C HIS A 196 1.49 6.38 2.38
N TYR A 197 1.89 5.08 2.40
CA TYR A 197 3.28 4.69 2.59
C TYR A 197 4.22 5.29 1.54
N LYS A 198 3.73 5.51 0.29
CA LYS A 198 4.54 6.10 -0.79
C LYS A 198 4.84 7.56 -0.53
N GLU A 199 3.83 8.32 -0.14
CA GLU A 199 3.93 9.74 0.18
C GLU A 199 4.76 9.96 1.43
N ASP A 200 4.53 9.17 2.48
CA ASP A 200 5.27 9.25 3.74
C ASP A 200 6.73 8.85 3.53
N LEU A 201 7.01 7.77 2.79
CA LEU A 201 8.37 7.35 2.47
C LEU A 201 9.10 8.39 1.60
N ALA A 202 8.41 9.02 0.65
CA ALA A 202 8.96 10.11 -0.15
C ALA A 202 9.31 11.34 0.72
N THR A 203 8.48 11.65 1.70
CA THR A 203 8.71 12.77 2.64
C THR A 203 9.90 12.51 3.56
N LEU A 204 10.15 11.24 3.89
CA LEU A 204 11.27 10.83 4.74
C LEU A 204 12.63 10.71 4.00
N ARG A 205 12.71 11.02 2.70
CA ARG A 205 13.98 10.99 1.95
C ARG A 205 15.13 11.77 2.60
N PRO A 206 14.91 13.01 3.11
CA PRO A 206 15.97 13.74 3.82
C PRO A 206 16.45 13.00 5.06
N TYR A 207 15.52 12.47 5.86
CA TYR A 207 15.83 11.66 7.04
C TYR A 207 16.66 10.42 6.70
N ILE A 208 16.25 9.64 5.69
CA ILE A 208 16.98 8.43 5.25
C ILE A 208 18.41 8.78 4.82
N ARG A 209 18.58 9.89 4.09
CA ARG A 209 19.89 10.33 3.60
C ARG A 209 20.81 10.81 4.73
N GLU A 210 20.25 11.53 5.71
CA GLU A 210 21.01 12.15 6.80
C GLU A 210 21.37 11.14 7.89
N TYR A 211 20.39 10.40 8.39
CA TYR A 211 20.57 9.48 9.51
C TYR A 211 20.99 8.07 9.09
N ARG A 212 20.81 7.71 7.82
CA ARG A 212 21.11 6.37 7.28
C ARG A 212 20.59 5.25 8.18
N PRO A 213 19.29 5.23 8.49
CA PRO A 213 18.70 4.22 9.33
C PRO A 213 18.87 2.83 8.71
N VAL A 214 18.81 1.79 9.53
CA VAL A 214 18.62 0.43 9.01
C VAL A 214 17.25 0.35 8.35
N LEU A 215 17.20 -0.08 7.09
CA LEU A 215 15.97 -0.19 6.31
C LEU A 215 15.41 -1.59 6.47
N MET A 216 14.26 -1.69 7.14
CA MET A 216 13.58 -2.95 7.39
C MET A 216 12.26 -2.99 6.63
N GLY A 217 12.15 -3.88 5.65
CA GLY A 217 10.92 -4.10 4.90
C GLY A 217 10.07 -5.20 5.52
N VAL A 218 8.80 -4.93 5.80
CA VAL A 218 7.86 -5.94 6.27
C VAL A 218 7.01 -6.42 5.11
N ASP A 219 7.16 -7.69 4.76
CA ASP A 219 6.48 -8.31 3.61
C ASP A 219 6.57 -7.45 2.34
N GLY A 220 5.45 -7.01 1.78
CA GLY A 220 5.41 -6.11 0.63
C GLY A 220 6.09 -4.75 0.84
N GLY A 221 6.44 -4.38 2.08
CA GLY A 221 7.23 -3.20 2.41
C GLY A 221 8.66 -3.26 1.86
N ALA A 222 9.21 -4.47 1.70
CA ALA A 222 10.51 -4.66 1.03
C ALA A 222 10.44 -4.23 -0.45
N ASP A 223 9.37 -4.58 -1.14
CA ASP A 223 9.14 -4.12 -2.52
C ASP A 223 8.93 -2.61 -2.58
N ALA A 224 8.25 -2.02 -1.59
CA ALA A 224 8.06 -0.58 -1.50
C ALA A 224 9.40 0.18 -1.37
N LEU A 225 10.34 -0.34 -0.59
CA LEU A 225 11.70 0.20 -0.50
C LEU A 225 12.42 0.13 -1.84
N LEU A 226 12.37 -1.02 -2.53
CA LEU A 226 12.99 -1.18 -3.86
C LEU A 226 12.36 -0.27 -4.92
N GLU A 227 11.04 -0.09 -4.90
CA GLU A 227 10.32 0.85 -5.78
C GLU A 227 10.74 2.31 -5.53
N ALA A 228 11.05 2.66 -4.28
CA ALA A 228 11.55 3.98 -3.91
C ALA A 228 13.06 4.19 -4.17
N GLY A 229 13.77 3.16 -4.64
CA GLY A 229 15.20 3.20 -4.96
C GLY A 229 16.12 2.88 -3.78
N TYR A 230 15.58 2.25 -2.73
CA TYR A 230 16.35 1.83 -1.55
C TYR A 230 16.51 0.31 -1.50
N LEU A 231 17.67 -0.16 -1.05
CA LEU A 231 17.90 -1.56 -0.74
C LEU A 231 17.58 -1.81 0.74
N PRO A 232 16.66 -2.74 1.09
CA PRO A 232 16.45 -3.11 2.47
C PRO A 232 17.67 -3.82 3.04
N ASP A 233 17.99 -3.54 4.31
CA ASP A 233 19.01 -4.28 5.07
C ASP A 233 18.44 -5.58 5.63
N VAL A 234 17.17 -5.54 6.08
CA VAL A 234 16.45 -6.68 6.66
C VAL A 234 15.08 -6.77 6.04
N ILE A 235 14.58 -7.98 5.79
CA ILE A 235 13.21 -8.25 5.39
C ILE A 235 12.59 -9.21 6.39
N VAL A 236 11.47 -8.80 6.99
CA VAL A 236 10.71 -9.57 7.98
C VAL A 236 9.35 -9.93 7.42
N GLY A 237 8.89 -11.17 7.59
CA GLY A 237 7.53 -11.53 7.20
C GLY A 237 7.30 -13.01 6.94
N ASP A 238 6.07 -13.34 6.54
CA ASP A 238 5.69 -14.67 6.08
C ASP A 238 6.12 -14.96 4.63
N PHE A 239 6.51 -13.91 3.93
CA PHE A 239 6.99 -13.89 2.54
C PHE A 239 5.98 -14.33 1.47
N ASP A 240 4.72 -14.45 1.80
CA ASP A 240 3.68 -14.80 0.82
C ASP A 240 3.51 -13.72 -0.25
N SER A 241 3.69 -12.45 0.11
CA SER A 241 3.43 -11.28 -0.73
C SER A 241 4.68 -10.58 -1.26
N VAL A 242 5.88 -10.98 -0.82
CA VAL A 242 7.17 -10.39 -1.22
C VAL A 242 7.55 -10.85 -2.62
N SER A 243 8.12 -9.97 -3.44
CA SER A 243 8.63 -10.35 -4.76
C SER A 243 9.92 -11.18 -4.66
N THR A 244 10.18 -11.99 -5.68
CA THR A 244 11.46 -12.72 -5.78
C THR A 244 12.64 -11.75 -5.83
N LYS A 245 12.48 -10.59 -6.48
CA LYS A 245 13.49 -9.54 -6.55
C LYS A 245 13.88 -9.05 -5.15
N ALA A 246 12.91 -8.82 -4.27
CA ALA A 246 13.17 -8.40 -2.90
C ALA A 246 13.86 -9.51 -2.08
N LEU A 247 13.40 -10.77 -2.19
CA LEU A 247 14.02 -11.88 -1.48
C LEU A 247 15.47 -12.18 -1.92
N THR A 248 15.87 -11.72 -3.11
CA THR A 248 17.23 -11.94 -3.65
C THR A 248 18.11 -10.68 -3.67
N CYS A 249 17.63 -9.54 -3.14
CA CYS A 249 18.33 -8.25 -3.20
C CYS A 249 19.60 -8.16 -2.31
N GLY A 250 19.85 -9.17 -1.47
CA GLY A 250 21.00 -9.20 -0.56
C GLY A 250 20.65 -8.92 0.89
N ALA A 251 19.42 -8.51 1.20
CA ALA A 251 18.96 -8.29 2.56
C ALA A 251 19.04 -9.56 3.43
N GLU A 252 19.16 -9.37 4.73
CA GLU A 252 18.98 -10.44 5.70
C GLU A 252 17.50 -10.78 5.81
N LEU A 253 17.16 -12.08 5.76
CA LEU A 253 15.78 -12.54 5.75
C LEU A 253 15.43 -13.09 7.13
N VAL A 254 14.31 -12.60 7.69
CA VAL A 254 13.75 -13.07 8.95
C VAL A 254 12.33 -13.57 8.67
N VAL A 255 12.17 -14.90 8.67
CA VAL A 255 10.87 -15.53 8.39
C VAL A 255 10.03 -15.54 9.66
N HIS A 256 8.87 -14.91 9.60
CA HIS A 256 7.83 -15.05 10.62
C HIS A 256 7.27 -16.47 10.58
N ALA A 257 7.41 -17.18 11.66
CA ALA A 257 6.93 -18.54 11.82
C ALA A 257 5.80 -18.62 12.85
N TYR A 258 4.95 -19.63 12.71
CA TYR A 258 4.03 -20.00 13.78
C TYR A 258 4.79 -20.40 15.02
N ARG A 259 4.16 -20.29 16.20
CA ARG A 259 4.80 -20.64 17.47
C ARG A 259 5.28 -22.10 17.54
N ASP A 260 4.65 -23.00 16.82
CA ASP A 260 5.09 -24.39 16.68
C ASP A 260 6.31 -24.58 15.77
N GLY A 261 6.88 -23.48 15.26
CA GLY A 261 8.04 -23.46 14.39
C GLY A 261 7.74 -23.69 12.90
N ARG A 262 6.49 -23.93 12.51
CA ARG A 262 6.12 -24.02 11.10
C ARG A 262 6.30 -22.68 10.41
N ALA A 263 7.10 -22.65 9.35
CA ALA A 263 7.43 -21.45 8.61
C ALA A 263 7.24 -21.68 7.10
N PRO A 264 6.02 -21.51 6.56
CA PRO A 264 5.74 -21.76 5.13
C PRO A 264 6.65 -20.96 4.19
N GLY A 265 6.98 -19.72 4.53
CA GLY A 265 7.86 -18.85 3.75
C GLY A 265 9.31 -19.36 3.65
N LEU A 266 9.76 -20.16 4.60
CA LEU A 266 11.12 -20.72 4.61
C LEU A 266 11.40 -21.63 3.40
N GLU A 267 10.42 -22.41 2.97
CA GLU A 267 10.58 -23.27 1.79
C GLU A 267 10.78 -22.46 0.51
N ARG A 268 10.08 -21.33 0.40
CA ARG A 268 10.25 -20.42 -0.72
C ARG A 268 11.65 -19.80 -0.75
N VAL A 269 12.16 -19.39 0.41
CA VAL A 269 13.52 -18.83 0.55
C VAL A 269 14.58 -19.88 0.17
N ARG A 270 14.43 -21.10 0.66
CA ARG A 270 15.34 -22.22 0.33
C ARG A 270 15.36 -22.55 -1.16
N ARG A 271 14.20 -22.54 -1.82
CA ARG A 271 14.10 -22.73 -3.29
C ARG A 271 14.85 -21.64 -4.08
N LEU A 272 15.00 -20.45 -3.51
CA LEU A 272 15.77 -19.36 -4.09
C LEU A 272 17.26 -19.42 -3.76
N GLY A 273 17.73 -20.49 -3.08
CA GLY A 273 19.14 -20.65 -2.65
C GLY A 273 19.56 -19.63 -1.58
N ARG A 274 18.60 -19.15 -0.76
CA ARG A 274 18.86 -18.17 0.29
C ARG A 274 18.61 -18.80 1.65
N ASP A 275 19.30 -18.26 2.67
CA ASP A 275 19.08 -18.59 4.07
C ASP A 275 18.23 -17.53 4.73
N ALA A 276 17.47 -17.94 5.75
CA ALA A 276 16.67 -17.04 6.58
C ALA A 276 16.73 -17.46 8.04
N VAL A 277 16.68 -16.46 8.90
CA VAL A 277 16.49 -16.64 10.33
C VAL A 277 15.00 -16.86 10.59
N VAL A 278 14.65 -17.83 11.42
CA VAL A 278 13.25 -18.13 11.78
C VAL A 278 12.91 -17.43 13.09
N PHE A 279 11.82 -16.67 13.09
CA PHE A 279 11.29 -16.00 14.29
C PHE A 279 9.90 -16.54 14.61
N PRO A 280 9.76 -17.54 15.52
CA PRO A 280 8.46 -18.04 15.94
C PRO A 280 7.81 -17.08 16.93
N ALA A 281 6.67 -16.52 16.58
CA ALA A 281 5.89 -15.67 17.48
C ALA A 281 4.42 -15.62 17.06
N LEU A 282 3.55 -15.24 17.98
CA LEU A 282 2.20 -14.81 17.68
C LEU A 282 2.21 -13.32 17.30
N GLY A 283 1.23 -12.90 16.52
CA GLY A 283 1.08 -11.51 16.10
C GLY A 283 1.27 -11.29 14.62
N THR A 284 1.48 -10.04 14.25
CA THR A 284 1.68 -9.64 12.86
C THR A 284 3.17 -9.50 12.53
N SER A 285 3.53 -9.60 11.25
CA SER A 285 4.92 -9.41 10.83
C SER A 285 5.46 -8.02 11.18
N GLU A 286 4.58 -6.99 11.22
CA GLU A 286 4.99 -5.64 11.65
C GLU A 286 5.33 -5.58 13.15
N ASP A 287 4.57 -6.31 14.00
CA ASP A 287 4.83 -6.38 15.43
C ASP A 287 6.18 -7.06 15.70
N ILE A 288 6.45 -8.15 14.99
CA ILE A 288 7.70 -8.89 15.08
C ILE A 288 8.88 -8.04 14.63
N ALA A 289 8.72 -7.25 13.59
CA ALA A 289 9.76 -6.32 13.12
C ALA A 289 10.08 -5.26 14.19
N MET A 290 9.05 -4.73 14.87
CA MET A 290 9.22 -3.76 15.97
C MET A 290 9.89 -4.40 17.20
N LEU A 291 9.44 -5.60 17.60
CA LEU A 291 10.04 -6.34 18.71
C LEU A 291 11.49 -6.72 18.44
N LEU A 292 11.83 -7.13 17.21
CA LEU A 292 13.19 -7.41 16.79
C LEU A 292 14.07 -6.16 16.88
N ALA A 293 13.57 -5.02 16.39
CA ALA A 293 14.31 -3.76 16.46
C ALA A 293 14.55 -3.31 17.90
N ASP A 294 13.54 -3.42 18.75
CA ASP A 294 13.66 -3.06 20.18
C ASP A 294 14.64 -3.96 20.94
N ASP A 295 14.49 -5.28 20.78
CA ASP A 295 15.37 -6.27 21.46
C ASP A 295 16.82 -6.16 21.03
N LYS A 296 17.08 -5.83 19.76
CA LYS A 296 18.43 -5.64 19.22
C LYS A 296 19.00 -4.24 19.46
N GLY A 297 18.40 -3.47 20.39
CA GLY A 297 18.94 -2.23 20.88
C GLY A 297 18.82 -1.05 19.94
N ALA A 298 17.82 -1.02 19.05
CA ALA A 298 17.56 0.16 18.24
C ALA A 298 17.32 1.38 19.14
N ASP A 299 17.92 2.51 18.79
CA ASP A 299 17.76 3.77 19.50
C ASP A 299 16.41 4.43 19.15
N LEU A 300 16.03 4.36 17.89
CA LEU A 300 14.77 4.88 17.38
C LEU A 300 14.15 3.93 16.35
N ILE A 301 12.83 3.73 16.44
CA ILE A 301 12.04 2.97 15.47
C ILE A 301 11.10 3.94 14.77
N VAL A 302 11.28 4.13 13.47
CA VAL A 302 10.38 4.93 12.63
C VAL A 302 9.54 3.97 11.79
N ALA A 303 8.23 4.04 11.92
CA ALA A 303 7.29 3.12 11.26
C ALA A 303 6.47 3.86 10.19
N VAL A 304 6.47 3.32 8.97
CA VAL A 304 5.75 3.86 7.80
C VAL A 304 4.74 2.83 7.30
N GLY A 305 3.53 3.29 7.02
CA GLY A 305 2.46 2.44 6.47
C GLY A 305 1.93 1.40 7.44
N THR A 306 2.17 1.56 8.73
CA THR A 306 1.68 0.66 9.78
C THR A 306 0.21 0.91 10.09
N HIS A 307 -0.44 -0.07 10.72
CA HIS A 307 -1.84 -0.04 11.09
C HIS A 307 -1.98 0.35 12.57
N ASN A 308 -2.51 1.53 12.85
CA ASN A 308 -2.55 2.09 14.20
C ASN A 308 -3.86 2.77 14.60
N THR A 309 -4.90 2.72 13.75
CA THR A 309 -6.23 3.23 14.09
C THR A 309 -7.14 2.14 14.59
N LEU A 310 -8.19 2.52 15.35
CA LEU A 310 -9.18 1.56 15.85
C LEU A 310 -9.83 0.77 14.70
N VAL A 311 -10.16 1.45 13.60
CA VAL A 311 -10.74 0.80 12.42
C VAL A 311 -9.76 -0.21 11.82
N GLU A 312 -8.50 0.16 11.66
CA GLU A 312 -7.47 -0.76 11.14
C GLU A 312 -7.20 -1.94 12.09
N PHE A 313 -7.33 -1.73 13.40
CA PHE A 313 -7.27 -2.82 14.37
C PHE A 313 -8.43 -3.79 14.20
N LEU A 314 -9.63 -3.27 14.01
CA LEU A 314 -10.83 -4.09 13.79
C LEU A 314 -10.77 -4.84 12.46
N ASP A 315 -10.24 -4.19 11.40
CA ASP A 315 -10.04 -4.79 10.07
C ASP A 315 -9.08 -6.00 10.09
N LYS A 316 -8.05 -5.98 10.94
CA LYS A 316 -7.09 -7.10 11.07
C LYS A 316 -7.63 -8.35 11.73
N GLY A 317 -8.80 -8.24 12.36
CA GLY A 317 -9.39 -9.32 13.14
C GLY A 317 -8.79 -9.45 14.56
N ARG A 318 -9.42 -10.31 15.36
CA ARG A 318 -9.23 -10.36 16.82
C ARG A 318 -7.81 -10.72 17.27
N SER A 319 -7.13 -11.62 16.57
CA SER A 319 -5.80 -12.09 16.99
C SER A 319 -4.70 -11.06 16.75
N GLY A 320 -4.76 -10.30 15.66
CA GLY A 320 -3.77 -9.28 15.33
C GLY A 320 -3.86 -8.00 16.14
N MET A 321 -5.06 -7.66 16.68
CA MET A 321 -5.26 -6.46 17.48
C MET A 321 -4.47 -6.46 18.78
N ALA A 322 -4.50 -7.59 19.51
CA ALA A 322 -3.86 -7.73 20.82
C ALA A 322 -2.34 -7.57 20.70
N SER A 323 -1.72 -8.23 19.71
CA SER A 323 -0.28 -8.16 19.50
C SER A 323 0.17 -6.75 19.12
N THR A 324 -0.54 -6.13 18.20
CA THR A 324 -0.23 -4.77 17.72
C THR A 324 -0.35 -3.73 18.83
N PHE A 325 -1.38 -3.83 19.68
CA PHE A 325 -1.56 -2.94 20.84
C PHE A 325 -0.42 -3.10 21.85
N LEU A 326 -0.12 -4.33 22.26
CA LEU A 326 0.90 -4.61 23.27
C LEU A 326 2.32 -4.33 22.77
N THR A 327 2.60 -4.64 21.51
CA THR A 327 3.90 -4.29 20.89
C THR A 327 4.15 -2.78 20.93
N ARG A 328 3.12 -1.98 20.56
CA ARG A 328 3.25 -0.52 20.63
C ARG A 328 3.41 0.02 22.04
N LEU A 329 2.80 -0.59 23.04
CA LEU A 329 3.05 -0.23 24.44
C LEU A 329 4.50 -0.50 24.84
N ARG A 330 5.08 -1.63 24.42
CA ARG A 330 6.47 -1.98 24.71
C ARG A 330 7.45 -1.02 24.03
N VAL A 331 7.30 -0.80 22.74
CA VAL A 331 8.27 0.00 21.95
C VAL A 331 7.97 1.50 21.98
N GLY A 332 6.88 1.94 22.64
CA GLY A 332 6.33 3.30 22.55
C GLY A 332 7.32 4.41 22.90
N GLY A 333 8.27 4.15 23.81
CA GLY A 333 9.33 5.11 24.15
C GLY A 333 10.33 5.40 23.03
N LYS A 334 10.40 4.51 22.02
CA LYS A 334 11.32 4.62 20.88
C LYS A 334 10.61 4.68 19.54
N LEU A 335 9.27 4.55 19.51
CA LEU A 335 8.48 4.46 18.30
C LEU A 335 8.02 5.83 17.82
N ILE A 336 8.33 6.16 16.58
CA ILE A 336 7.72 7.26 15.85
C ILE A 336 6.89 6.69 14.70
N GLU A 337 5.59 6.87 14.76
CA GLU A 337 4.68 6.56 13.68
C GLU A 337 4.71 7.67 12.64
N ALA A 338 5.29 7.39 11.48
CA ALA A 338 5.41 8.37 10.40
C ALA A 338 4.17 8.43 9.51
N LYS A 339 3.04 7.89 10.01
CA LYS A 339 1.77 7.90 9.27
C LYS A 339 1.25 9.32 9.11
N GLY A 340 1.10 9.74 7.86
CA GLY A 340 0.62 11.09 7.53
C GLY A 340 1.67 12.17 7.74
N VAL A 341 2.95 11.84 7.90
CA VAL A 341 4.03 12.83 7.94
C VAL A 341 4.05 13.72 6.70
N SER A 342 3.61 13.19 5.55
CA SER A 342 3.39 13.93 4.31
C SER A 342 2.34 15.04 4.42
N ARG A 343 1.42 14.95 5.37
CA ARG A 343 0.42 15.99 5.66
C ARG A 343 1.00 17.14 6.51
N LEU A 344 1.99 16.84 7.35
CA LEU A 344 2.67 17.83 8.18
C LEU A 344 3.73 18.59 7.38
N TYR A 345 4.49 17.89 6.55
CA TYR A 345 5.58 18.44 5.74
C TYR A 345 5.14 18.63 4.29
N ARG A 346 4.43 19.72 4.01
CA ARG A 346 4.33 20.23 2.63
C ARG A 346 5.51 21.15 2.41
N SER A 347 6.46 20.72 1.58
CA SER A 347 7.53 21.60 1.10
C SER A 347 6.90 22.84 0.44
N ARG A 348 6.95 23.96 1.13
CA ARG A 348 6.43 25.25 0.60
C ARG A 348 7.38 25.87 -0.41
N ILE A 349 8.62 25.41 -0.46
CA ILE A 349 9.64 25.93 -1.36
C ILE A 349 9.82 24.93 -2.50
N SER A 350 9.36 25.32 -3.66
CA SER A 350 9.57 24.54 -4.89
C SER A 350 11.03 24.66 -5.35
N ASN A 351 11.59 23.57 -5.89
CA ASN A 351 12.91 23.61 -6.53
C ASN A 351 12.96 24.64 -7.66
N SER A 352 11.86 24.88 -8.36
CA SER A 352 11.74 25.94 -9.36
C SER A 352 11.83 27.34 -8.77
N SER A 353 11.33 27.57 -7.55
CA SER A 353 11.46 28.86 -6.85
C SER A 353 12.90 29.12 -6.43
N LEU A 354 13.62 28.09 -5.97
CA LEU A 354 15.05 28.19 -5.66
C LEU A 354 15.87 28.43 -6.93
N LEU A 355 15.58 27.75 -8.03
CA LEU A 355 16.24 27.96 -9.31
C LEU A 355 15.98 29.38 -9.83
N LEU A 356 14.74 29.88 -9.75
CA LEU A 356 14.39 31.24 -10.13
C LEU A 356 15.17 32.26 -9.30
N LEU A 357 15.28 32.05 -7.98
CA LEU A 357 16.04 32.92 -7.07
C LEU A 357 17.53 32.97 -7.47
N VAL A 358 18.13 31.80 -7.76
CA VAL A 358 19.52 31.71 -8.21
C VAL A 358 19.72 32.45 -9.54
N ILE A 359 18.84 32.21 -10.52
CA ILE A 359 18.89 32.88 -11.83
C ILE A 359 18.75 34.39 -11.67
N THR A 360 17.79 34.83 -10.88
CA THR A 360 17.57 36.28 -10.62
C THR A 360 18.80 36.90 -9.98
N THR A 361 19.41 36.23 -8.99
CA THR A 361 20.64 36.68 -8.34
C THR A 361 21.80 36.80 -9.34
N LEU A 362 22.00 35.81 -10.19
CA LEU A 362 23.04 35.80 -11.22
C LEU A 362 22.82 36.89 -12.25
N VAL A 363 21.59 37.13 -12.68
CA VAL A 363 21.25 38.20 -13.62
C VAL A 363 21.52 39.56 -12.99
N THR A 364 21.06 39.78 -11.75
CA THR A 364 21.27 41.05 -11.00
C THR A 364 22.76 41.28 -10.80
N PHE A 365 23.53 40.26 -10.44
CA PHE A 365 24.98 40.38 -10.29
C PHE A 365 25.67 40.69 -11.63
N GLY A 366 25.27 40.07 -12.72
CA GLY A 366 25.78 40.34 -14.06
C GLY A 366 25.50 41.79 -14.52
N VAL A 367 24.29 42.30 -14.24
CA VAL A 367 23.91 43.69 -14.52
C VAL A 367 24.76 44.66 -13.67
N ALA A 368 24.93 44.37 -12.38
CA ALA A 368 25.74 45.16 -11.48
C ALA A 368 27.22 45.23 -11.92
N LEU A 369 27.80 44.09 -12.34
CA LEU A 369 29.16 44.06 -12.91
C LEU A 369 29.28 44.91 -14.18
N ARG A 370 28.26 44.90 -15.03
CA ARG A 370 28.29 45.65 -16.31
C ARG A 370 28.13 47.15 -16.11
N ILE A 371 27.40 47.60 -15.07
CA ILE A 371 27.16 49.01 -14.78
C ILE A 371 28.31 49.61 -13.95
N SER A 372 28.92 48.84 -13.09
CA SER A 372 30.01 49.27 -12.21
C SER A 372 31.33 49.47 -12.99
N PRO A 373 32.05 50.59 -12.81
CA PRO A 373 33.38 50.79 -13.39
C PRO A 373 34.37 49.68 -13.00
N VAL A 374 34.33 49.24 -11.75
CA VAL A 374 35.16 48.13 -11.25
C VAL A 374 34.79 46.83 -11.89
N GLY A 375 33.48 46.61 -12.06
CA GLY A 375 32.95 45.39 -12.71
C GLY A 375 33.35 45.29 -14.19
N GLN A 376 33.43 46.43 -14.91
CA GLN A 376 33.90 46.47 -16.30
C GLN A 376 35.37 46.03 -16.40
N ILE A 377 36.22 46.51 -15.52
CA ILE A 377 37.64 46.11 -15.47
C ILE A 377 37.75 44.56 -15.22
N TRP A 378 36.95 44.05 -14.33
CA TRP A 378 36.92 42.57 -14.09
C TRP A 378 36.44 41.78 -15.30
N LEU A 379 35.41 42.27 -15.99
CA LEU A 379 34.90 41.61 -17.21
C LEU A 379 35.92 41.63 -18.37
N GLU A 380 36.65 42.72 -18.51
CA GLU A 380 37.75 42.79 -19.48
C GLU A 380 38.87 41.82 -19.16
N GLY A 381 39.33 41.77 -17.92
CA GLY A 381 40.31 40.79 -17.46
C GLY A 381 39.90 39.34 -17.66
N LEU A 382 38.62 39.01 -17.36
CA LEU A 382 38.07 37.68 -17.64
C LEU A 382 38.03 37.33 -19.14
N ARG A 383 37.71 38.31 -19.97
CA ARG A 383 37.70 38.19 -21.44
C ARG A 383 39.11 37.89 -21.95
N ASP A 384 40.12 38.60 -21.41
CA ASP A 384 41.50 38.40 -21.81
C ASP A 384 42.03 37.00 -21.40
N ILE A 385 41.70 36.56 -20.19
CA ILE A 385 42.03 35.22 -19.72
C ILE A 385 41.35 34.17 -20.61
N TRP A 386 40.08 34.40 -20.97
CA TRP A 386 39.33 33.48 -21.83
C TRP A 386 39.95 33.42 -23.24
N ASN A 387 40.29 34.56 -23.80
CA ASN A 387 40.94 34.61 -25.11
C ASN A 387 42.30 33.91 -25.09
N ALA A 388 43.10 34.14 -24.03
CA ALA A 388 44.39 33.45 -23.86
C ALA A 388 44.20 31.91 -23.74
N PHE A 389 43.18 31.48 -23.02
CA PHE A 389 42.82 30.06 -22.90
C PHE A 389 42.40 29.45 -24.24
N ILE A 390 41.57 30.14 -25.02
CA ILE A 390 41.17 29.69 -26.36
C ILE A 390 42.38 29.63 -27.30
N PHE A 391 43.25 30.63 -27.27
CA PHE A 391 44.49 30.61 -28.08
C PHE A 391 45.40 29.45 -27.69
N TRP A 392 45.55 29.17 -26.40
CA TRP A 392 46.29 28.02 -25.91
C TRP A 392 45.68 26.70 -26.39
N LEU A 393 44.36 26.57 -26.31
CA LEU A 393 43.63 25.37 -26.70
C LEU A 393 43.71 25.11 -28.23
N VAL A 394 43.60 26.17 -29.05
CA VAL A 394 43.75 26.07 -30.51
C VAL A 394 45.20 25.72 -30.89
N GLY A 395 46.20 26.25 -30.14
CA GLY A 395 47.61 25.89 -30.36
C GLY A 395 47.95 24.45 -29.94
N LEU A 396 47.10 23.76 -29.23
CA LEU A 396 47.30 22.37 -28.82
C LEU A 396 46.86 21.41 -29.95
N PHE A 397 46.03 21.88 -30.91
CA PHE A 397 45.44 21.11 -32.02
C PHE A 397 45.96 21.55 -33.40
N SER A 398 46.82 22.53 -33.45
CA SER A 398 47.56 22.96 -34.66
C SER A 398 49.04 22.58 -34.58
#